data_d63076b7be0313563f03c8fa9d39c552
#
_entry.id   d63076b7be0313563f03c8fa9d39c552
#
_cell.length_a   1.000
_cell.length_b   1.000
_cell.length_c   1.000
_cell.angle_alpha   90.00
_cell.angle_beta   90.00
_cell.angle_gamma   90.00
#
_symmetry.space_group_name_H-M   'P 1'
#
loop_
_entity.id
_entity.type
_entity.pdbx_description
1 polymer ?
#
loop_
_entity_poly.entity_id
_entity_poly.type
_entity_poly.pdbx_seq_one_letter_code
_entity_poly.pdbx_strand_id
1 'polypeptide(L)'
;MIKFRKRCKVSENIKILVVDDEPTVLESFKMILKIKDYDVDAFLDGPSALEKIEKGKYDIAFIDMKLPKMDGLEVLKKLKEADSELEVVIVTAYATDASHANAINMGALEYLRKPFLMEEIYELVDRGLRRRRRVKTPKESATPKPPEGIH
;
A
#
# COMPACT_ATOMS: atom_id res chain seq x y z
N MET A 1 -30.19 -0.16 -4.92
CA MET A 1 -29.73 -0.32 -5.13
C MET A 1 -29.12 -0.58 -5.10
N ILE A 2 -29.12 -0.78 -4.79
CA ILE A 2 -28.50 -1.08 -4.82
C ILE A 2 -27.91 -1.48 -4.73
N LYS A 3 -27.91 -1.88 -4.66
CA LYS A 3 -27.24 -2.36 -4.57
C LYS A 3 -26.31 -2.36 -4.68
N PHE A 4 -26.31 -2.26 -4.82
CA PHE A 4 -25.29 -2.22 -4.90
C PHE A 4 -24.68 -1.90 -4.21
N ARG A 5 -24.68 -1.99 -3.58
CA ARG A 5 -24.29 -1.51 -2.68
C ARG A 5 -23.42 -2.11 -1.77
N LYS A 6 -23.33 -3.15 -1.61
CA LYS A 6 -22.58 -3.86 -0.84
C LYS A 6 -21.22 -3.81 -1.17
N ARG A 7 -20.86 -3.81 -2.31
CA ARG A 7 -19.57 -3.75 -2.67
C ARG A 7 -19.05 -2.45 -2.29
N CYS A 8 -19.84 -1.53 -2.22
CA CYS A 8 -19.45 -0.29 -1.76
C CYS A 8 -18.90 -0.36 -0.40
N LYS A 9 -19.42 -1.25 0.40
CA LYS A 9 -18.94 -1.45 1.65
C LYS A 9 -17.52 -1.77 1.69
N VAL A 10 -17.04 -2.53 0.81
CA VAL A 10 -15.68 -2.93 0.78
C VAL A 10 -14.82 -1.71 0.60
N SER A 11 -15.20 -0.82 -0.29
CA SER A 11 -14.45 0.35 -0.53
C SER A 11 -14.41 1.25 0.64
N GLU A 12 -15.45 1.28 1.40
CA GLU A 12 -15.52 2.15 2.52
C GLU A 12 -14.53 1.84 3.58
N ASN A 13 -14.00 0.66 3.58
CA ASN A 13 -13.09 0.25 4.63
C ASN A 13 -11.64 0.24 4.24
N ILE A 14 -11.30 0.88 3.13
CA ILE A 14 -9.92 0.90 2.70
C ILE A 14 -9.12 1.84 3.56
N LYS A 15 -8.07 1.32 4.18
CA LYS A 15 -7.25 2.10 5.06
C LYS A 15 -5.81 2.10 4.59
N ILE A 16 -5.23 3.27 4.52
CA ILE A 16 -3.92 3.47 3.93
C ILE A 16 -2.97 4.11 4.94
N LEU A 17 -1.76 3.57 5.00
CA LEU A 17 -0.73 4.08 5.87
C LEU A 17 0.23 4.92 5.03
N VAL A 18 0.62 6.09 5.50
CA VAL A 18 1.60 6.92 4.80
C VAL A 18 2.67 7.35 5.78
N VAL A 19 3.94 7.16 5.42
CA VAL A 19 5.06 7.55 6.26
C VAL A 19 6.02 8.41 5.44
N ASP A 20 6.20 9.66 5.85
CA ASP A 20 7.09 10.59 5.15
C ASP A 20 7.45 11.70 6.14
N ASP A 21 8.71 12.09 6.20
CA ASP A 21 9.12 13.07 7.18
C ASP A 21 8.84 14.51 6.75
N GLU A 22 8.28 14.72 5.57
CA GLU A 22 7.91 16.05 5.10
C GLU A 22 6.40 16.25 5.28
N PRO A 23 5.99 17.15 6.18
CA PRO A 23 4.57 17.35 6.42
C PRO A 23 3.77 17.73 5.17
N THR A 24 4.38 18.45 4.24
CA THR A 24 3.68 18.84 3.02
C THR A 24 3.35 17.64 2.15
N VAL A 25 4.23 16.64 2.14
CA VAL A 25 3.97 15.42 1.39
C VAL A 25 2.84 14.64 2.03
N LEU A 26 2.84 14.56 3.36
CA LEU A 26 1.74 13.89 4.06
C LEU A 26 0.41 14.56 3.77
N GLU A 27 0.38 15.88 3.74
CA GLU A 27 -0.85 16.60 3.44
C GLU A 27 -1.33 16.33 2.03
N SER A 28 -0.40 16.23 1.08
CA SER A 28 -0.75 15.90 -0.30
C SER A 28 -1.40 14.53 -0.38
N PHE A 29 -0.80 13.54 0.28
CA PHE A 29 -1.38 12.20 0.29
C PHE A 29 -2.78 12.21 0.92
N LYS A 30 -2.93 12.92 2.02
CA LYS A 30 -4.24 12.97 2.69
C LYS A 30 -5.30 13.56 1.78
N MET A 31 -4.98 14.64 1.11
CA MET A 31 -5.92 15.28 0.20
C MET A 31 -6.29 14.37 -0.94
N ILE A 32 -5.29 13.80 -1.59
CA ILE A 32 -5.51 12.95 -2.75
C ILE A 32 -6.34 11.73 -2.39
N LEU A 33 -6.00 11.09 -1.27
CA LEU A 33 -6.68 9.86 -0.90
C LEU A 33 -8.08 10.12 -0.35
N LYS A 34 -8.29 11.27 0.26
CA LYS A 34 -9.59 11.61 0.78
C LYS A 34 -10.63 11.82 -0.31
N ILE A 35 -10.21 12.26 -1.48
CA ILE A 35 -11.11 12.43 -2.61
C ILE A 35 -11.84 11.12 -2.92
N LYS A 36 -11.19 9.99 -2.70
CA LYS A 36 -11.79 8.69 -2.94
C LYS A 36 -12.34 8.07 -1.65
N ASP A 37 -12.44 8.85 -0.60
CA ASP A 37 -12.96 8.41 0.70
C ASP A 37 -12.15 7.29 1.34
N TYR A 38 -10.85 7.23 1.04
CA TYR A 38 -9.97 6.29 1.71
C TYR A 38 -9.58 6.88 3.06
N ASP A 39 -9.41 5.99 4.04
CA ASP A 39 -8.98 6.37 5.37
C ASP A 39 -7.47 6.38 5.42
N VAL A 40 -6.87 7.42 5.97
CA VAL A 40 -5.42 7.58 5.96
C VAL A 40 -4.88 7.83 7.35
N ASP A 41 -3.87 7.05 7.74
CA ASP A 41 -3.10 7.35 8.93
C ASP A 41 -1.71 7.75 8.46
N ALA A 42 -1.23 8.90 8.90
CA ALA A 42 0.04 9.45 8.43
C ALA A 42 1.01 9.62 9.59
N PHE A 43 2.27 9.28 9.36
CA PHE A 43 3.31 9.36 10.37
C PHE A 43 4.56 10.01 9.80
N LEU A 44 5.33 10.66 10.65
CA LEU A 44 6.55 11.35 10.23
C LEU A 44 7.80 10.47 10.28
N ASP A 45 7.70 9.30 10.89
CA ASP A 45 8.86 8.40 10.97
C ASP A 45 8.41 6.95 11.06
N GLY A 46 9.35 6.05 10.82
CA GLY A 46 9.06 4.62 10.79
C GLY A 46 8.63 4.05 12.13
N PRO A 47 9.37 4.32 13.21
CA PRO A 47 8.99 3.75 14.51
C PRO A 47 7.58 4.11 14.94
N SER A 48 7.14 5.35 14.69
CA SER A 48 5.79 5.75 15.07
C SER A 48 4.74 4.96 14.30
N ALA A 49 4.99 4.72 13.01
CA ALA A 49 4.08 3.94 12.21
C ALA A 49 4.05 2.49 12.66
N LEU A 50 5.22 1.94 12.98
CA LEU A 50 5.29 0.54 13.39
C LEU A 50 4.59 0.28 14.73
N GLU A 51 4.49 1.28 15.57
CA GLU A 51 3.76 1.12 16.81
C GLU A 51 2.27 0.92 16.57
N LYS A 52 1.78 1.38 15.45
CA LYS A 52 0.35 1.30 15.15
C LYS A 52 -0.03 0.17 14.23
N ILE A 53 0.96 -0.57 13.75
CA ILE A 53 0.67 -1.62 12.77
C ILE A 53 0.00 -2.81 13.46
N GLU A 54 -1.00 -3.38 12.81
CA GLU A 54 -1.67 -4.58 13.25
C GLU A 54 -2.02 -5.35 12.01
N LYS A 55 -1.97 -6.66 12.08
CA LYS A 55 -2.29 -7.48 10.94
C LYS A 55 -3.71 -7.20 10.47
N GLY A 56 -3.85 -6.93 9.21
CA GLY A 56 -5.15 -6.66 8.60
C GLY A 56 -5.67 -5.24 8.77
N LYS A 57 -4.92 -4.38 9.45
CA LYS A 57 -5.39 -3.03 9.70
C LYS A 57 -5.30 -2.12 8.49
N TYR A 58 -4.21 -2.21 7.75
CA TYR A 58 -4.01 -1.36 6.57
C TYR A 58 -4.00 -2.21 5.32
N ASP A 59 -4.49 -1.66 4.24
CA ASP A 59 -4.50 -2.35 2.95
C ASP A 59 -3.25 -2.03 2.15
N ILE A 60 -2.81 -0.79 2.19
CA ILE A 60 -1.66 -0.33 1.43
C ILE A 60 -0.88 0.66 2.25
N ALA A 61 0.43 0.69 2.10
CA ALA A 61 1.29 1.65 2.75
C ALA A 61 2.18 2.35 1.73
N PHE A 62 2.33 3.66 1.86
CA PHE A 62 3.25 4.46 1.06
C PHE A 62 4.35 4.91 2.00
N ILE A 63 5.58 4.48 1.76
CA ILE A 63 6.70 4.70 2.67
C ILE A 63 7.83 5.43 1.96
N ASP A 64 8.23 6.59 2.49
CA ASP A 64 9.33 7.33 1.92
C ASP A 64 10.62 6.53 2.12
N MET A 65 11.47 6.49 1.11
CA MET A 65 12.73 5.78 1.17
C MET A 65 13.65 6.39 2.23
N LYS A 66 13.71 7.70 2.31
CA LYS A 66 14.63 8.38 3.22
C LYS A 66 13.91 8.95 4.42
N LEU A 67 13.90 8.21 5.49
CA LEU A 67 13.23 8.61 6.72
C LEU A 67 14.26 8.77 7.83
N PRO A 68 13.97 9.59 8.84
CA PRO A 68 14.84 9.67 10.00
C PRO A 68 14.68 8.41 10.84
N LYS A 69 15.64 8.10 11.65
CA LYS A 69 15.63 6.99 12.59
C LYS A 69 15.67 5.60 11.93
N MET A 70 14.94 5.39 10.86
CA MET A 70 14.86 4.07 10.25
C MET A 70 14.49 4.28 8.79
N ASP A 71 15.29 3.82 7.85
CA ASP A 71 15.02 4.11 6.44
C ASP A 71 13.82 3.31 5.91
N GLY A 72 13.37 3.71 4.73
CA GLY A 72 12.15 3.14 4.17
C GLY A 72 12.21 1.65 3.91
N LEU A 73 13.38 1.14 3.52
CA LEU A 73 13.48 -0.29 3.26
C LEU A 73 13.40 -1.10 4.55
N GLU A 74 13.91 -0.54 5.63
CA GLU A 74 13.82 -1.20 6.91
C GLU A 74 12.37 -1.20 7.39
N VAL A 75 11.65 -0.09 7.17
CA VAL A 75 10.25 -0.02 7.50
C VAL A 75 9.46 -1.05 6.67
N LEU A 76 9.78 -1.14 5.38
CA LEU A 76 9.16 -2.13 4.49
C LEU A 76 9.31 -3.53 5.07
N LYS A 77 10.52 -3.88 5.44
CA LYS A 77 10.79 -5.20 5.96
C LYS A 77 9.95 -5.49 7.20
N LYS A 78 9.92 -4.54 8.13
CA LYS A 78 9.19 -4.75 9.38
C LYS A 78 7.68 -4.76 9.17
N LEU A 79 7.19 -3.98 8.23
CA LEU A 79 5.77 -4.00 7.91
C LEU A 79 5.36 -5.35 7.34
N LYS A 80 6.19 -5.89 6.45
CA LYS A 80 5.88 -7.20 5.85
C LYS A 80 5.99 -8.32 6.89
N GLU A 81 6.84 -8.16 7.88
CA GLU A 81 6.92 -9.14 8.95
C GLU A 81 5.66 -9.10 9.82
N ALA A 82 5.12 -7.90 10.03
CA ALA A 82 3.93 -7.75 10.86
C ALA A 82 2.66 -8.15 10.11
N ASP A 83 2.64 -7.90 8.81
CA ASP A 83 1.46 -8.23 8.01
C ASP A 83 1.94 -8.52 6.58
N SER A 84 2.13 -9.78 6.26
CA SER A 84 2.67 -10.18 4.96
C SER A 84 1.74 -9.82 3.80
N GLU A 85 0.48 -9.57 4.07
CA GLU A 85 -0.48 -9.22 3.03
C GLU A 85 -0.59 -7.73 2.76
N LEU A 86 0.03 -6.92 3.61
CA LEU A 86 0.03 -5.49 3.40
C LEU A 86 0.84 -5.15 2.15
N GLU A 87 0.26 -4.38 1.24
CA GLU A 87 0.97 -3.97 0.05
C GLU A 87 1.72 -2.69 0.34
N VAL A 88 2.99 -2.63 -0.01
CA VAL A 88 3.83 -1.49 0.32
C VAL A 88 4.40 -0.86 -0.95
N VAL A 89 4.28 0.45 -1.06
CA VAL A 89 4.87 1.22 -2.14
C VAL A 89 5.98 2.08 -1.56
N ILE A 90 7.15 2.05 -2.16
CA ILE A 90 8.26 2.89 -1.71
C ILE A 90 8.22 4.19 -2.51
N VAL A 91 8.26 5.32 -1.81
CA VAL A 91 8.21 6.64 -2.44
C VAL A 91 9.59 7.26 -2.35
N THR A 92 10.11 7.79 -3.44
CA THR A 92 11.47 8.29 -3.43
C THR A 92 11.70 9.40 -4.44
N ALA A 93 12.58 10.34 -4.09
CA ALA A 93 13.02 11.38 -5.00
C ALA A 93 14.19 10.89 -5.84
N TYR A 94 14.84 9.82 -5.42
CA TYR A 94 16.05 9.34 -6.08
C TYR A 94 15.97 7.86 -6.41
N ALA A 95 15.16 7.53 -7.39
CA ALA A 95 15.00 6.13 -7.78
C ALA A 95 16.17 5.69 -8.65
N THR A 96 16.74 4.55 -8.35
CA THR A 96 17.73 3.93 -9.20
C THR A 96 17.26 2.51 -9.50
N ASP A 97 17.80 1.92 -10.56
CA ASP A 97 17.42 0.56 -10.93
C ASP A 97 17.76 -0.42 -9.81
N ALA A 98 18.92 -0.22 -9.18
CA ALA A 98 19.34 -1.13 -8.12
C ALA A 98 18.44 -1.03 -6.91
N SER A 99 18.06 0.19 -6.50
CA SER A 99 17.22 0.34 -5.33
C SER A 99 15.79 -0.13 -5.62
N HIS A 100 15.33 0.05 -6.87
CA HIS A 100 14.02 -0.44 -7.26
C HIS A 100 13.96 -1.97 -7.16
N ALA A 101 14.98 -2.64 -7.74
CA ALA A 101 15.04 -4.09 -7.69
C ALA A 101 15.10 -4.59 -6.25
N ASN A 102 15.85 -3.90 -5.40
CA ASN A 102 16.00 -4.30 -4.03
C ASN A 102 14.64 -4.20 -3.30
N ALA A 103 13.91 -3.11 -3.50
CA ALA A 103 12.61 -2.94 -2.86
C ALA A 103 11.63 -4.01 -3.32
N ILE A 104 11.61 -4.30 -4.62
CA ILE A 104 10.72 -5.33 -5.16
C ILE A 104 11.08 -6.69 -4.59
N ASN A 105 12.37 -7.01 -4.48
CA ASN A 105 12.82 -8.27 -3.90
C ASN A 105 12.42 -8.39 -2.44
N MET A 106 12.28 -7.27 -1.75
CA MET A 106 11.87 -7.28 -0.35
C MET A 106 10.35 -7.29 -0.18
N GLY A 107 9.63 -7.35 -1.28
CA GLY A 107 8.17 -7.47 -1.22
C GLY A 107 7.38 -6.22 -1.51
N ALA A 108 8.03 -5.15 -1.95
CA ALA A 108 7.30 -3.93 -2.30
C ALA A 108 6.48 -4.15 -3.55
N LEU A 109 5.32 -3.51 -3.61
CA LEU A 109 4.47 -3.56 -4.79
C LEU A 109 5.11 -2.78 -5.92
N GLU A 110 5.63 -1.61 -5.62
CA GLU A 110 6.18 -0.74 -6.62
C GLU A 110 6.91 0.44 -5.99
N TYR A 111 7.58 1.24 -6.82
CA TYR A 111 8.19 2.50 -6.46
C TYR A 111 7.27 3.61 -6.95
N LEU A 112 7.20 4.71 -6.22
CA LEU A 112 6.53 5.91 -6.68
C LEU A 112 7.55 7.05 -6.63
N ARG A 113 7.81 7.65 -7.77
CA ARG A 113 8.82 8.69 -7.87
C ARG A 113 8.27 10.05 -7.51
N LYS A 114 9.03 10.83 -6.73
CA LYS A 114 8.65 12.20 -6.43
C LYS A 114 9.21 13.10 -7.52
N PRO A 115 8.50 14.08 -8.00
CA PRO A 115 7.12 14.41 -7.63
C PRO A 115 6.14 13.47 -8.32
N PHE A 116 5.04 13.17 -7.66
CA PHE A 116 4.07 12.22 -8.19
C PHE A 116 2.78 12.89 -8.61
N LEU A 117 2.04 12.19 -9.46
CA LEU A 117 0.74 12.64 -9.89
C LEU A 117 -0.34 11.91 -9.10
N MET A 118 -1.47 12.56 -8.95
CA MET A 118 -2.60 11.98 -8.26
C MET A 118 -3.02 10.64 -8.89
N GLU A 119 -3.01 10.58 -10.22
CA GLU A 119 -3.38 9.38 -10.94
C GLU A 119 -2.46 8.20 -10.62
N GLU A 120 -1.18 8.48 -10.40
CA GLU A 120 -0.23 7.43 -10.07
C GLU A 120 -0.56 6.81 -8.73
N ILE A 121 -0.96 7.64 -7.77
CA ILE A 121 -1.34 7.14 -6.46
C ILE A 121 -2.58 6.27 -6.58
N TYR A 122 -3.59 6.71 -7.31
CA TYR A 122 -4.83 5.94 -7.45
C TYR A 122 -4.57 4.62 -8.14
N GLU A 123 -3.71 4.62 -9.15
CA GLU A 123 -3.40 3.40 -9.87
C GLU A 123 -2.71 2.39 -8.95
N LEU A 124 -1.79 2.87 -8.11
CA LEU A 124 -1.09 1.98 -7.19
C LEU A 124 -2.03 1.43 -6.13
N VAL A 125 -2.96 2.24 -5.64
CA VAL A 125 -3.95 1.76 -4.69
C VAL A 125 -4.78 0.65 -5.33
N ASP A 126 -5.24 0.88 -6.57
CA ASP A 126 -6.05 -0.12 -7.26
C ASP A 126 -5.27 -1.41 -7.48
N ARG A 127 -4.00 -1.32 -7.87
CA ARG A 127 -3.16 -2.50 -8.06
C ARG A 127 -2.99 -3.27 -6.76
N GLY A 128 -2.71 -2.54 -5.68
CA GLY A 128 -2.52 -3.16 -4.38
C GLY A 128 -3.78 -3.85 -3.89
N LEU A 129 -4.93 -3.22 -4.09
CA LEU A 129 -6.18 -3.82 -3.65
C LEU A 129 -6.50 -5.08 -4.43
N ARG A 130 -6.23 -5.08 -5.73
CA ARG A 130 -6.47 -6.27 -6.55
C ARG A 130 -5.57 -7.41 -6.12
N ARG A 131 -4.30 -7.12 -5.85
CA ARG A 131 -3.35 -8.12 -5.45
C ARG A 131 -3.69 -8.68 -4.09
N ARG A 132 -4.04 -7.82 -3.15
CA ARG A 132 -4.39 -8.22 -1.81
C ARG A 132 -5.66 -9.07 -1.82
N ARG A 133 -6.62 -8.72 -2.64
CA ARG A 133 -7.86 -9.44 -2.74
C ARG A 133 -7.63 -10.85 -3.23
N ARG A 134 -6.74 -11.03 -4.20
CA ARG A 134 -6.41 -12.33 -4.70
C ARG A 134 -5.78 -13.20 -3.64
N VAL A 135 -4.91 -12.62 -2.81
CA VAL A 135 -4.28 -13.35 -1.74
C VAL A 135 -5.28 -13.73 -0.67
N LYS A 136 -6.19 -12.83 -0.37
CA LYS A 136 -7.17 -13.07 0.67
C LYS A 136 -8.23 -14.09 0.35
N THR A 137 -8.46 -14.36 -0.89
CA THR A 137 -9.49 -15.32 -1.27
C THR A 137 -8.93 -16.45 -2.09
N PRO A 138 -7.98 -17.17 -1.56
CA PRO A 138 -7.37 -18.24 -2.29
C PRO A 138 -8.31 -19.38 -2.61
N LYS A 139 -9.26 -19.64 -1.77
CA LYS A 139 -10.16 -20.66 -1.99
C LYS A 139 -10.93 -20.47 -3.21
N GLU A 140 -11.40 -19.30 -3.44
CA GLU A 140 -12.17 -19.03 -4.59
C GLU A 140 -11.36 -19.20 -5.81
N SER A 141 -10.14 -18.76 -5.77
CA SER A 141 -9.32 -18.90 -6.93
C SER A 141 -8.95 -20.33 -7.15
N ALA A 142 -8.82 -21.05 -6.15
CA ALA A 142 -8.43 -22.41 -6.29
C ALA A 142 -9.46 -23.21 -6.97
N THR A 143 -10.63 -22.84 -6.80
CA THR A 143 -11.59 -23.63 -7.44
C THR A 143 -11.77 -23.25 -8.81
N PRO A 144 -11.65 -23.10 -9.27
CA PRO A 144 -11.79 -23.04 -10.42
C PRO A 144 -11.06 -22.85 -11.30
N LYS A 145 -10.96 -23.21 -10.84
CA LYS A 145 -10.33 -23.19 -11.68
C LYS A 145 -10.13 -23.47 -12.41
N PRO A 146 -10.26 -23.96 -12.36
CA PRO A 146 -9.93 -24.42 -12.99
C PRO A 146 -9.87 -24.48 -13.63
N PRO A 147 -10.05 -24.79 -13.69
CA PRO A 147 -9.90 -25.07 -14.39
C PRO A 147 -9.69 -24.96 -15.09
N GLU A 148 -9.97 -24.98 -14.90
CA GLU A 148 -9.81 -25.04 -15.71
C GLU A 148 -9.34 -25.08 -16.39
N GLY A 149 -9.51 -25.34 -16.11
CA GLY A 149 -9.09 -25.62 -16.72
C GLY A 149 -8.86 -25.80 -17.26
N ILE A 150 -9.07 -26.06 -17.01
CA ILE A 150 -8.84 -26.27 -17.55
C ILE A 150 -8.61 -26.08 -18.27
N HIS A 151 -8.98 -26.22 -18.11
CA HIS A 151 -8.76 -26.11 -18.82
C HIS A 151 -8.39 -25.72 -19.31
#